data_f0d4201c76f43e3c5fb89e260a7062e7
#
_entry.id   f0d4201c76f43e3c5fb89e260a7062e7
#
_cell.length_a   1.000
_cell.length_b   1.000
_cell.length_c   1.000
_cell.angle_alpha   90.00
_cell.angle_beta   90.00
_cell.angle_gamma   90.00
#
_symmetry.space_group_name_H-M   'P 1'
#
loop_
_entity.id
_entity.type
_entity.pdbx_description
1 polymer ?
#
loop_
_entity_poly.entity_id
_entity_poly.type
_entity_poly.pdbx_seq_one_letter_code
_entity_poly.pdbx_strand_id
1 'polypeptide(L)'
;MFSRIFIERPRLAAVVSLILLLAGGISLANLPVAEYPEIAPPTLFVSATYSGASADVVAQTVAMPLENEINGVEDLLYFSSTSSNSGSYSCSVTFRSGTDSDIALVNLQNAVKRAEAQLPSEVTKVGITVEKRGNDILAMLAFQTDGTSLSLNELVNYVNNNVKDALARLEGVSSSDMMSQQEYAMRIWMDPLRMSGLGISSSEIRSAVEAQNVQAAAGTLGAEGSNRYVSYKLNVQGRLKTAEEFGEIVVRSDADSGRIVRLRDVATVELGSSSYSGRSTFNGKESVGLSLYRSPDANALATMNRIKAELPPGSSASRPV
;
A
#
# COMPACT_ATOMS: atom_id res chain seq x y z
N MET A 1 4.03 -21.97 -60.14
CA MET A 1 2.68 -22.33 -60.67
C MET A 1 1.54 -21.64 -59.94
N PHE A 2 1.74 -21.09 -58.72
CA PHE A 2 0.69 -20.37 -57.99
C PHE A 2 0.25 -19.05 -58.66
N SER A 3 1.16 -18.29 -59.23
CA SER A 3 0.88 -17.01 -59.88
C SER A 3 -0.07 -17.11 -61.08
N ARG A 4 -0.10 -18.24 -61.82
CA ARG A 4 -0.98 -18.47 -62.96
C ARG A 4 -2.46 -18.41 -62.59
N ILE A 5 -2.84 -18.89 -61.37
CA ILE A 5 -4.22 -18.87 -60.89
C ILE A 5 -4.72 -17.44 -60.71
N PHE A 6 -3.85 -16.54 -60.23
CA PHE A 6 -4.19 -15.12 -60.02
C PHE A 6 -4.26 -14.33 -61.32
N ILE A 7 -3.47 -14.73 -62.35
CA ILE A 7 -3.52 -14.11 -63.67
C ILE A 7 -4.80 -14.51 -64.43
N GLU A 8 -5.17 -15.80 -64.37
CA GLU A 8 -6.36 -16.31 -65.01
C GLU A 8 -7.68 -15.93 -64.32
N ARG A 9 -7.62 -15.54 -63.01
CA ARG A 9 -8.80 -15.16 -62.19
C ARG A 9 -8.58 -13.84 -61.46
N PRO A 10 -8.61 -12.69 -62.13
CA PRO A 10 -8.30 -11.38 -61.54
C PRO A 10 -9.27 -11.00 -60.39
N ARG A 11 -10.53 -11.45 -60.43
CA ARG A 11 -11.50 -11.21 -59.35
C ARG A 11 -11.10 -11.92 -58.05
N LEU A 12 -10.54 -13.11 -58.13
CA LEU A 12 -10.04 -13.86 -56.98
C LEU A 12 -8.80 -13.18 -56.38
N ALA A 13 -7.90 -12.66 -57.22
CA ALA A 13 -6.75 -11.89 -56.77
C ALA A 13 -7.18 -10.64 -56.00
N ALA A 14 -8.16 -9.90 -56.53
CA ALA A 14 -8.69 -8.70 -55.85
C ALA A 14 -9.33 -9.01 -54.48
N VAL A 15 -10.12 -10.09 -54.39
CA VAL A 15 -10.75 -10.50 -53.11
C VAL A 15 -9.70 -10.93 -52.08
N VAL A 16 -8.70 -11.73 -52.47
CA VAL A 16 -7.62 -12.14 -51.56
C VAL A 16 -6.82 -10.94 -51.09
N SER A 17 -6.48 -10.01 -51.99
CA SER A 17 -5.78 -8.78 -51.61
C SER A 17 -6.59 -7.92 -50.65
N LEU A 18 -7.89 -7.80 -50.86
CA LEU A 18 -8.77 -7.04 -49.96
C LEU A 18 -8.87 -7.69 -48.59
N ILE A 19 -8.98 -9.03 -48.51
CA ILE A 19 -9.00 -9.77 -47.24
C ILE A 19 -7.69 -9.58 -46.50
N LEU A 20 -6.54 -9.68 -47.17
CA LEU A 20 -5.23 -9.47 -46.54
C LEU A 20 -5.07 -8.02 -46.02
N LEU A 21 -5.57 -7.04 -46.80
CA LEU A 21 -5.53 -5.64 -46.40
C LEU A 21 -6.41 -5.36 -45.20
N LEU A 22 -7.61 -5.91 -45.13
CA LEU A 22 -8.50 -5.83 -43.98
C LEU A 22 -7.94 -6.54 -42.77
N ALA A 23 -7.43 -7.76 -42.91
CA ALA A 23 -6.80 -8.52 -41.84
C ALA A 23 -5.57 -7.80 -41.30
N GLY A 24 -4.73 -7.24 -42.19
CA GLY A 24 -3.57 -6.43 -41.80
C GLY A 24 -3.97 -5.15 -41.07
N GLY A 25 -5.01 -4.46 -41.52
CA GLY A 25 -5.54 -3.26 -40.85
C GLY A 25 -6.10 -3.54 -39.46
N ILE A 26 -6.86 -4.61 -39.29
CA ILE A 26 -7.38 -5.05 -38.00
C ILE A 26 -6.21 -5.46 -37.07
N SER A 27 -5.24 -6.21 -37.57
CA SER A 27 -4.06 -6.62 -36.83
C SER A 27 -3.24 -5.42 -36.36
N LEU A 28 -3.05 -4.42 -37.22
CA LEU A 28 -2.33 -3.19 -36.90
C LEU A 28 -3.03 -2.37 -35.80
N ALA A 29 -4.36 -2.31 -35.84
CA ALA A 29 -5.14 -1.60 -34.80
C ALA A 29 -5.10 -2.27 -33.44
N ASN A 30 -4.91 -3.60 -33.41
CA ASN A 30 -4.85 -4.38 -32.18
C ASN A 30 -3.41 -4.70 -31.72
N LEU A 31 -2.40 -4.19 -32.41
CA LEU A 31 -1.01 -4.40 -32.01
C LEU A 31 -0.76 -3.72 -30.66
N PRO A 32 -0.30 -4.45 -29.64
CA PRO A 32 0.09 -3.83 -28.36
C PRO A 32 1.29 -2.91 -28.61
N VAL A 33 1.12 -1.62 -28.34
CA VAL A 33 2.21 -0.65 -28.40
C VAL A 33 2.86 -0.61 -27.04
N ALA A 34 3.99 -1.29 -26.87
CA ALA A 34 4.86 -1.18 -25.70
C ALA A 34 6.10 -0.37 -26.08
N GLU A 35 6.54 0.53 -25.23
CA GLU A 35 7.72 1.39 -25.45
C GLU A 35 9.02 0.55 -25.41
N TYR A 36 9.01 -0.55 -24.67
CA TYR A 36 10.10 -1.52 -24.60
C TYR A 36 9.57 -2.93 -24.83
N PRO A 37 10.33 -3.80 -25.54
CA PRO A 37 9.97 -5.21 -25.64
C PRO A 37 9.98 -5.85 -24.24
N GLU A 38 9.08 -6.80 -23.99
CA GLU A 38 8.92 -7.53 -22.70
C GLU A 38 10.09 -8.49 -22.38
N ILE A 39 11.32 -8.02 -22.59
CA ILE A 39 12.54 -8.75 -22.23
C ILE A 39 12.92 -8.41 -20.79
N ALA A 40 12.22 -7.47 -20.16
CA ALA A 40 12.50 -7.09 -18.80
C ALA A 40 12.19 -8.26 -17.84
N PRO A 41 13.17 -8.71 -17.05
CA PRO A 41 12.95 -9.76 -16.06
C PRO A 41 11.84 -9.35 -15.08
N PRO A 42 10.93 -10.26 -14.69
CA PRO A 42 9.88 -9.94 -13.75
C PRO A 42 10.49 -9.52 -12.41
N THR A 43 9.98 -8.43 -11.85
CA THR A 43 10.45 -7.87 -10.58
C THR A 43 9.30 -7.82 -9.58
N LEU A 44 9.55 -8.30 -8.37
CA LEU A 44 8.63 -8.27 -7.24
C LEU A 44 9.20 -7.39 -6.14
N PHE A 45 8.32 -6.79 -5.36
CA PHE A 45 8.70 -5.91 -4.26
C PHE A 45 8.25 -6.48 -2.93
N VAL A 46 9.15 -6.45 -1.95
CA VAL A 46 8.89 -6.80 -0.55
C VAL A 46 9.07 -5.56 0.28
N SER A 47 8.09 -5.20 1.09
CA SER A 47 8.18 -4.08 2.01
C SER A 47 7.75 -4.45 3.41
N ALA A 48 8.43 -3.87 4.41
CA ALA A 48 8.12 -4.04 5.82
C ALA A 48 8.40 -2.73 6.57
N THR A 49 7.74 -2.54 7.71
CA THR A 49 7.95 -1.35 8.54
C THR A 49 8.22 -1.73 9.98
N TYR A 50 9.33 -1.26 10.51
CA TYR A 50 9.69 -1.34 11.93
C TYR A 50 9.72 0.05 12.53
N SER A 51 8.57 0.53 12.96
CA SER A 51 8.40 1.90 13.46
C SER A 51 9.33 2.22 14.62
N GLY A 52 10.08 3.31 14.50
CA GLY A 52 11.02 3.78 15.53
C GLY A 52 12.40 3.11 15.53
N ALA A 53 12.65 2.16 14.61
CA ALA A 53 13.97 1.56 14.45
C ALA A 53 14.86 2.42 13.54
N SER A 54 16.17 2.45 13.83
CA SER A 54 17.17 3.02 12.92
C SER A 54 17.43 2.10 11.73
N ALA A 55 18.05 2.63 10.68
CA ALA A 55 18.41 1.84 9.49
C ALA A 55 19.27 0.60 9.83
N ASP A 56 20.22 0.74 10.76
CA ASP A 56 21.07 -0.37 11.20
C ASP A 56 20.28 -1.47 11.92
N VAL A 57 19.33 -1.08 12.79
CA VAL A 57 18.44 -2.04 13.46
C VAL A 57 17.55 -2.74 12.45
N VAL A 58 16.95 -2.00 11.52
CA VAL A 58 16.13 -2.59 10.42
C VAL A 58 16.96 -3.56 9.59
N ALA A 59 18.20 -3.18 9.24
CA ALA A 59 19.09 -4.03 8.45
C ALA A 59 19.41 -5.35 9.16
N GLN A 60 19.68 -5.32 10.47
CA GLN A 60 20.05 -6.51 11.22
C GLN A 60 18.86 -7.40 11.60
N THR A 61 17.70 -6.80 11.95
CA THR A 61 16.58 -7.55 12.52
C THR A 61 15.47 -7.85 11.52
N VAL A 62 15.39 -7.12 10.42
CA VAL A 62 14.34 -7.29 9.40
C VAL A 62 14.94 -7.70 8.05
N ALA A 63 15.92 -6.94 7.55
CA ALA A 63 16.50 -7.20 6.23
C ALA A 63 17.22 -8.55 6.20
N MET A 64 18.15 -8.79 7.12
CA MET A 64 18.97 -10.00 7.13
C MET A 64 18.15 -11.30 7.18
N PRO A 65 17.15 -11.49 8.05
CA PRO A 65 16.31 -12.68 8.02
C PRO A 65 15.50 -12.83 6.72
N LEU A 66 14.94 -11.73 6.18
CA LEU A 66 14.20 -11.76 4.93
C LEU A 66 15.10 -12.11 3.75
N GLU A 67 16.26 -11.47 3.64
CA GLU A 67 17.21 -11.68 2.54
C GLU A 67 17.79 -13.10 2.52
N ASN A 68 18.03 -13.69 3.68
CA ASN A 68 18.47 -15.08 3.79
C ASN A 68 17.45 -16.05 3.17
N GLU A 69 16.17 -15.85 3.43
CA GLU A 69 15.10 -16.69 2.87
C GLU A 69 14.83 -16.36 1.39
N ILE A 70 14.91 -15.08 1.01
CA ILE A 70 14.74 -14.63 -0.38
C ILE A 70 15.84 -15.20 -1.26
N ASN A 71 17.08 -15.27 -0.77
CA ASN A 71 18.23 -15.79 -1.54
C ASN A 71 18.05 -17.25 -1.97
N GLY A 72 17.19 -18.01 -1.30
CA GLY A 72 16.85 -19.39 -1.63
C GLY A 72 15.68 -19.56 -2.61
N VAL A 73 15.12 -18.48 -3.14
CA VAL A 73 13.96 -18.56 -4.05
C VAL A 73 14.40 -18.99 -5.45
N GLU A 74 13.63 -19.90 -6.05
CA GLU A 74 13.88 -20.43 -7.39
C GLU A 74 13.83 -19.32 -8.45
N ASP A 75 14.66 -19.43 -9.49
CA ASP A 75 14.79 -18.48 -10.59
C ASP A 75 15.16 -17.03 -10.19
N LEU A 76 15.59 -16.82 -8.96
CA LEU A 76 16.15 -15.55 -8.53
C LEU A 76 17.34 -15.18 -9.39
N LEU A 77 17.37 -13.96 -9.91
CA LEU A 77 18.52 -13.41 -10.63
C LEU A 77 19.38 -12.56 -9.69
N TYR A 78 18.78 -11.58 -9.06
CA TYR A 78 19.37 -10.74 -8.00
C TYR A 78 18.25 -10.05 -7.19
N PHE A 79 18.63 -9.52 -6.04
CA PHE A 79 17.79 -8.60 -5.28
C PHE A 79 18.61 -7.40 -4.81
N SER A 80 17.90 -6.31 -4.53
CA SER A 80 18.48 -5.10 -3.94
C SER A 80 17.54 -4.59 -2.85
N SER A 81 18.09 -4.29 -1.69
CA SER A 81 17.33 -3.83 -0.54
C SER A 81 17.78 -2.49 -0.02
N THR A 82 16.89 -1.79 0.64
CA THR A 82 17.15 -0.52 1.31
C THR A 82 16.47 -0.50 2.67
N SER A 83 17.26 -0.16 3.70
CA SER A 83 16.78 0.09 5.06
C SER A 83 16.91 1.58 5.38
N SER A 84 15.87 2.19 5.95
CA SER A 84 15.82 3.63 6.19
C SER A 84 15.72 3.95 7.68
N ASN A 85 16.19 5.13 8.09
CA ASN A 85 16.06 5.65 9.45
C ASN A 85 14.61 5.97 9.85
N SER A 86 13.66 5.90 8.92
CA SER A 86 12.23 5.94 9.22
C SER A 86 11.67 4.59 9.68
N GLY A 87 12.51 3.55 9.76
CA GLY A 87 12.10 2.20 10.08
C GLY A 87 11.52 1.42 8.90
N SER A 88 11.62 1.91 7.67
CA SER A 88 11.14 1.22 6.48
C SER A 88 12.21 0.32 5.87
N TYR A 89 11.81 -0.86 5.46
CA TYR A 89 12.54 -1.81 4.63
C TYR A 89 11.85 -1.97 3.28
N SER A 90 12.59 -1.94 2.21
CA SER A 90 12.12 -2.25 0.86
C SER A 90 13.14 -3.09 0.12
N CYS A 91 12.68 -4.14 -0.56
CA CYS A 91 13.51 -5.03 -1.35
C CYS A 91 12.89 -5.24 -2.72
N SER A 92 13.68 -5.03 -3.76
CA SER A 92 13.34 -5.34 -5.15
C SER A 92 13.98 -6.67 -5.51
N VAL A 93 13.17 -7.66 -5.86
CA VAL A 93 13.58 -9.03 -6.18
C VAL A 93 13.34 -9.27 -7.66
N THR A 94 14.42 -9.44 -8.43
CA THR A 94 14.38 -9.63 -9.88
C THR A 94 14.62 -11.09 -10.22
N PHE A 95 13.74 -11.66 -11.03
CA PHE A 95 13.81 -13.06 -11.47
C PHE A 95 14.37 -13.17 -12.88
N ARG A 96 14.70 -14.38 -13.31
CA ARG A 96 15.18 -14.62 -14.67
C ARG A 96 14.09 -14.35 -15.69
N SER A 97 14.47 -13.89 -16.88
CA SER A 97 13.53 -13.72 -18.00
C SER A 97 12.85 -15.03 -18.33
N GLY A 98 11.53 -15.00 -18.53
CA GLY A 98 10.71 -16.18 -18.81
C GLY A 98 10.14 -16.86 -17.55
N THR A 99 10.49 -16.40 -16.35
CA THR A 99 9.85 -16.86 -15.10
C THR A 99 8.42 -16.35 -15.05
N ASP A 100 7.48 -17.24 -14.73
CA ASP A 100 6.08 -16.87 -14.48
C ASP A 100 5.99 -16.02 -13.21
N SER A 101 5.49 -14.80 -13.36
CA SER A 101 5.43 -13.81 -12.28
C SER A 101 4.43 -14.20 -11.17
N ASP A 102 3.42 -15.06 -11.45
CA ASP A 102 2.48 -15.56 -10.44
C ASP A 102 3.13 -16.62 -9.59
N ILE A 103 3.86 -17.54 -10.20
CA ILE A 103 4.62 -18.58 -9.51
C ILE A 103 5.74 -17.94 -8.67
N ALA A 104 6.47 -16.99 -9.25
CA ALA A 104 7.50 -16.24 -8.53
C ALA A 104 6.94 -15.51 -7.29
N LEU A 105 5.75 -14.90 -7.41
CA LEU A 105 5.06 -14.25 -6.29
C LEU A 105 4.75 -15.24 -5.17
N VAL A 106 4.19 -16.41 -5.50
CA VAL A 106 3.88 -17.45 -4.50
C VAL A 106 5.15 -17.96 -3.82
N ASN A 107 6.21 -18.22 -4.58
CA ASN A 107 7.49 -18.68 -4.04
C ASN A 107 8.12 -17.63 -3.10
N LEU A 108 8.06 -16.35 -3.49
CA LEU A 108 8.56 -15.25 -2.68
C LEU A 108 7.73 -15.05 -1.40
N GLN A 109 6.38 -15.14 -1.48
CA GLN A 109 5.51 -15.08 -0.31
C GLN A 109 5.81 -16.23 0.66
N ASN A 110 6.05 -17.44 0.15
CA ASN A 110 6.44 -18.59 0.98
C ASN A 110 7.79 -18.35 1.68
N ALA A 111 8.77 -17.75 0.99
CA ALA A 111 10.05 -17.40 1.58
C ALA A 111 9.89 -16.34 2.70
N VAL A 112 9.15 -15.28 2.44
CA VAL A 112 8.82 -14.25 3.44
C VAL A 112 8.10 -14.85 4.65
N LYS A 113 7.17 -15.77 4.41
CA LYS A 113 6.44 -16.47 5.49
C LYS A 113 7.35 -17.30 6.39
N ARG A 114 8.38 -17.94 5.84
CA ARG A 114 9.39 -18.65 6.66
C ARG A 114 10.22 -17.68 7.51
N ALA A 115 10.57 -16.52 6.96
CA ALA A 115 11.32 -15.49 7.68
C ALA A 115 10.53 -14.86 8.84
N GLU A 116 9.19 -14.79 8.77
CA GLU A 116 8.34 -14.14 9.79
C GLU A 116 8.61 -14.64 11.22
N ALA A 117 8.97 -15.91 11.39
CA ALA A 117 9.25 -16.49 12.71
C ALA A 117 10.51 -15.88 13.38
N GLN A 118 11.39 -15.26 12.59
CA GLN A 118 12.65 -14.65 13.05
C GLN A 118 12.54 -13.13 13.19
N LEU A 119 11.40 -12.54 12.79
CA LEU A 119 11.20 -11.10 12.79
C LEU A 119 10.65 -10.58 14.12
N PRO A 120 10.93 -9.31 14.46
CA PRO A 120 10.31 -8.66 15.61
C PRO A 120 8.78 -8.68 15.53
N SER A 121 8.12 -8.82 16.68
CA SER A 121 6.65 -8.86 16.76
C SER A 121 5.99 -7.59 16.26
N GLU A 122 6.65 -6.44 16.36
CA GLU A 122 6.18 -5.16 15.84
C GLU A 122 6.07 -5.16 14.33
N VAL A 123 7.02 -5.79 13.63
CA VAL A 123 7.03 -5.92 12.17
C VAL A 123 5.94 -6.89 11.70
N THR A 124 5.82 -8.03 12.37
CA THR A 124 4.82 -9.04 12.00
C THR A 124 3.38 -8.59 12.30
N LYS A 125 3.17 -7.74 13.32
CA LYS A 125 1.85 -7.12 13.60
C LYS A 125 1.42 -6.13 12.52
N VAL A 126 2.35 -5.35 11.95
CA VAL A 126 2.09 -4.45 10.83
C VAL A 126 1.88 -5.24 9.53
N GLY A 127 2.64 -6.31 9.38
CA GLY A 127 2.64 -7.19 8.21
C GLY A 127 3.75 -6.85 7.22
N ILE A 128 4.05 -7.83 6.36
CA ILE A 128 5.01 -7.70 5.27
C ILE A 128 4.23 -7.79 3.97
N THR A 129 4.43 -6.82 3.11
CA THR A 129 3.75 -6.76 1.82
C THR A 129 4.66 -7.31 0.74
N VAL A 130 4.14 -8.21 -0.08
CA VAL A 130 4.80 -8.74 -1.28
C VAL A 130 3.91 -8.47 -2.47
N GLU A 131 4.40 -7.68 -3.41
CA GLU A 131 3.61 -7.17 -4.54
C GLU A 131 4.31 -7.38 -5.88
N LYS A 132 3.50 -7.66 -6.91
CA LYS A 132 3.91 -7.46 -8.29
C LYS A 132 3.82 -5.97 -8.59
N ARG A 133 4.95 -5.33 -8.74
CA ARG A 133 4.98 -3.93 -9.14
C ARG A 133 5.69 -3.82 -10.47
N GLY A 134 5.02 -3.28 -11.47
CA GLY A 134 5.70 -2.87 -12.69
C GLY A 134 6.73 -1.79 -12.34
N ASN A 135 7.92 -1.86 -12.93
CA ASN A 135 8.93 -0.82 -12.73
C ASN A 135 8.52 0.51 -13.38
N ASP A 136 7.54 0.46 -14.28
CA ASP A 136 7.12 1.62 -15.07
C ASP A 136 5.99 2.37 -14.40
N ILE A 137 6.26 3.61 -14.02
CA ILE A 137 5.21 4.54 -13.61
C ILE A 137 4.42 4.92 -14.86
N LEU A 138 3.16 4.49 -14.91
CA LEU A 138 2.26 4.80 -16.02
C LEU A 138 1.78 6.25 -15.97
N ALA A 139 1.44 6.71 -14.77
CA ALA A 139 0.97 8.07 -14.55
C ALA A 139 1.26 8.54 -13.13
N MET A 140 1.48 9.84 -12.99
CA MET A 140 1.47 10.55 -11.73
C MET A 140 0.31 11.52 -11.72
N LEU A 141 -0.55 11.41 -10.73
CA LEU A 141 -1.69 12.29 -10.51
C LEU A 141 -1.41 13.20 -9.33
N ALA A 142 -1.70 14.49 -9.48
CA ALA A 142 -1.60 15.46 -8.40
C ALA A 142 -2.99 16.05 -8.12
N PHE A 143 -3.50 15.80 -6.93
CA PHE A 143 -4.77 16.34 -6.46
C PHE A 143 -4.50 17.58 -5.63
N GLN A 144 -5.21 18.66 -5.90
CA GLN A 144 -5.08 19.93 -5.19
C GLN A 144 -6.41 20.35 -4.62
N THR A 145 -6.37 21.05 -3.49
CA THR A 145 -7.52 21.76 -2.95
C THR A 145 -7.38 23.25 -3.20
N ASP A 146 -8.48 23.95 -3.27
CA ASP A 146 -8.54 25.41 -3.30
C ASP A 146 -8.23 26.04 -1.92
N GLY A 147 -8.08 25.21 -0.88
CA GLY A 147 -7.83 25.61 0.50
C GLY A 147 -9.06 26.13 1.24
N THR A 148 -10.20 26.21 0.57
CA THR A 148 -11.47 26.68 1.16
C THR A 148 -12.46 25.56 1.40
N SER A 149 -12.50 24.56 0.52
CA SER A 149 -13.48 23.46 0.54
C SER A 149 -13.00 22.27 1.37
N LEU A 150 -11.72 21.94 1.29
CA LEU A 150 -11.10 20.79 1.99
C LEU A 150 -9.71 21.16 2.48
N SER A 151 -9.37 20.74 3.68
CA SER A 151 -7.98 20.77 4.17
C SER A 151 -7.13 19.73 3.43
N LEU A 152 -5.80 19.85 3.47
CA LEU A 152 -4.91 18.89 2.84
C LEU A 152 -5.10 17.47 3.38
N ASN A 153 -5.28 17.32 4.69
CA ASN A 153 -5.50 16.00 5.32
C ASN A 153 -6.83 15.36 4.90
N GLU A 154 -7.89 16.16 4.76
CA GLU A 154 -9.17 15.66 4.24
C GLU A 154 -9.05 15.24 2.78
N LEU A 155 -8.29 16.00 1.96
CA LEU A 155 -8.01 15.63 0.57
C LEU A 155 -7.22 14.31 0.50
N VAL A 156 -6.17 14.12 1.33
CA VAL A 156 -5.41 12.87 1.42
C VAL A 156 -6.34 11.70 1.73
N ASN A 157 -7.19 11.86 2.75
CA ASN A 157 -8.12 10.82 3.16
C ASN A 157 -9.16 10.51 2.07
N TYR A 158 -9.66 11.54 1.38
CA TYR A 158 -10.57 11.37 0.25
C TYR A 158 -9.92 10.59 -0.90
N VAL A 159 -8.70 10.98 -1.29
CA VAL A 159 -7.95 10.32 -2.37
C VAL A 159 -7.62 8.88 -2.00
N ASN A 160 -7.18 8.64 -0.76
CA ASN A 160 -6.87 7.28 -0.31
C ASN A 160 -8.08 6.35 -0.30
N ASN A 161 -9.24 6.82 0.20
CA ASN A 161 -10.42 5.97 0.39
C ASN A 161 -11.28 5.83 -0.88
N ASN A 162 -11.28 6.82 -1.78
CA ASN A 162 -12.21 6.84 -2.90
C ASN A 162 -11.51 6.74 -4.26
N VAL A 163 -10.33 7.34 -4.41
CA VAL A 163 -9.66 7.45 -5.72
C VAL A 163 -8.64 6.33 -5.92
N LYS A 164 -7.78 6.12 -4.93
CA LYS A 164 -6.70 5.13 -4.99
C LYS A 164 -7.22 3.74 -5.35
N ASP A 165 -8.22 3.26 -4.59
CA ASP A 165 -8.78 1.92 -4.78
C ASP A 165 -9.60 1.79 -6.09
N ALA A 166 -10.26 2.86 -6.51
CA ALA A 166 -10.99 2.88 -7.78
C ALA A 166 -10.03 2.75 -8.96
N LEU A 167 -8.92 3.50 -8.94
CA LEU A 167 -7.91 3.45 -10.00
C LEU A 167 -7.09 2.16 -9.97
N ALA A 168 -6.80 1.60 -8.80
CA ALA A 168 -6.09 0.33 -8.67
C ALA A 168 -6.86 -0.87 -9.26
N ARG A 169 -8.20 -0.79 -9.33
CA ARG A 169 -9.05 -1.84 -9.93
C ARG A 169 -9.16 -1.77 -11.44
N LEU A 170 -8.64 -0.73 -12.07
CA LEU A 170 -8.68 -0.61 -13.52
C LEU A 170 -7.78 -1.65 -14.18
N GLU A 171 -8.29 -2.30 -15.21
CA GLU A 171 -7.54 -3.26 -15.99
C GLU A 171 -6.29 -2.60 -16.60
N GLY A 172 -5.14 -3.20 -16.34
CA GLY A 172 -3.83 -2.70 -16.78
C GLY A 172 -3.08 -1.87 -15.74
N VAL A 173 -3.68 -1.57 -14.59
CA VAL A 173 -3.00 -0.99 -13.42
C VAL A 173 -2.55 -2.12 -12.50
N SER A 174 -1.28 -2.16 -12.09
CA SER A 174 -0.75 -3.15 -11.15
C SER A 174 -0.85 -2.69 -9.71
N SER A 175 -0.50 -1.44 -9.45
CA SER A 175 -0.64 -0.82 -8.14
C SER A 175 -0.85 0.69 -8.24
N SER A 176 -1.33 1.25 -7.16
CA SER A 176 -1.58 2.67 -6.98
C SER A 176 -1.08 3.09 -5.61
N ASP A 177 -0.07 3.96 -5.60
CA ASP A 177 0.65 4.32 -4.38
C ASP A 177 0.57 5.82 -4.10
N MET A 178 0.21 6.16 -2.87
CA MET A 178 0.26 7.53 -2.39
C MET A 178 1.70 7.98 -2.19
N MET A 179 2.08 9.13 -2.76
CA MET A 179 3.42 9.68 -2.62
C MET A 179 3.65 10.33 -1.24
N SER A 180 2.58 10.67 -0.53
CA SER A 180 2.63 11.21 0.82
C SER A 180 1.70 10.43 1.74
N GLN A 181 2.25 9.88 2.82
CA GLN A 181 1.49 9.18 3.85
C GLN A 181 1.04 10.18 4.93
N GLN A 182 0.05 10.98 4.61
CA GLN A 182 -0.53 11.95 5.55
C GLN A 182 -1.94 11.53 6.01
N GLU A 183 -2.14 10.23 6.20
CA GLU A 183 -3.40 9.71 6.74
C GLU A 183 -3.65 10.24 8.15
N TYR A 184 -4.92 10.33 8.54
CA TYR A 184 -5.27 10.68 9.91
C TYR A 184 -4.76 9.65 10.89
N ALA A 185 -4.10 10.13 11.93
CA ALA A 185 -3.66 9.32 13.07
C ALA A 185 -3.86 10.07 14.38
N MET A 186 -4.14 9.32 15.43
CA MET A 186 -4.11 9.88 16.78
C MET A 186 -2.65 10.04 17.23
N ARG A 187 -2.22 11.29 17.40
CA ARG A 187 -0.85 11.64 17.83
C ARG A 187 -0.80 11.77 19.35
N ILE A 188 0.19 11.12 19.94
CA ILE A 188 0.45 11.19 21.38
C ILE A 188 1.83 11.83 21.56
N TRP A 189 1.84 13.10 21.90
CA TRP A 189 3.05 13.86 22.18
C TRP A 189 3.43 13.71 23.63
N MET A 190 4.39 12.85 23.93
CA MET A 190 4.86 12.57 25.28
C MET A 190 5.69 13.74 25.81
N ASP A 191 5.43 14.15 27.08
CA ASP A 191 6.19 15.19 27.79
C ASP A 191 7.25 14.52 28.69
N PRO A 192 8.56 14.59 28.34
CA PRO A 192 9.61 13.92 29.09
C PRO A 192 9.74 14.42 30.52
N LEU A 193 9.44 15.70 30.79
CA LEU A 193 9.53 16.27 32.16
C LEU A 193 8.43 15.72 33.04
N ARG A 194 7.18 15.69 32.57
CA ARG A 194 6.06 15.11 33.29
C ARG A 194 6.23 13.61 33.50
N MET A 195 6.71 12.89 32.49
CA MET A 195 7.00 11.46 32.57
C MET A 195 8.06 11.18 33.64
N SER A 196 9.16 11.93 33.62
CA SER A 196 10.23 11.79 34.62
C SER A 196 9.74 12.10 36.05
N GLY A 197 8.94 13.17 36.23
CA GLY A 197 8.35 13.52 37.51
C GLY A 197 7.40 12.46 38.09
N LEU A 198 6.78 11.64 37.23
CA LEU A 198 5.87 10.57 37.63
C LEU A 198 6.52 9.17 37.53
N GLY A 199 7.78 9.09 37.10
CA GLY A 199 8.52 7.85 36.91
C GLY A 199 7.91 6.92 35.86
N ILE A 200 7.29 7.48 34.81
CA ILE A 200 6.62 6.73 33.75
C ILE A 200 7.54 6.63 32.54
N SER A 201 7.65 5.43 31.98
CA SER A 201 8.40 5.15 30.75
C SER A 201 7.52 5.21 29.49
N SER A 202 8.13 5.42 28.33
CA SER A 202 7.42 5.38 27.05
C SER A 202 6.85 3.99 26.73
N SER A 203 7.49 2.93 27.23
CA SER A 203 6.99 1.56 27.08
C SER A 203 5.70 1.32 27.88
N GLU A 204 5.57 1.90 29.09
CA GLU A 204 4.33 1.82 29.86
C GLU A 204 3.17 2.53 29.14
N ILE A 205 3.42 3.71 28.56
CA ILE A 205 2.41 4.42 27.79
C ILE A 205 1.98 3.57 26.58
N ARG A 206 2.92 3.00 25.84
CA ARG A 206 2.63 2.13 24.71
C ARG A 206 1.77 0.93 25.13
N SER A 207 2.17 0.23 26.17
CA SER A 207 1.45 -0.94 26.68
C SER A 207 0.04 -0.58 27.17
N ALA A 208 -0.13 0.58 27.82
CA ALA A 208 -1.42 1.06 28.28
C ALA A 208 -2.36 1.37 27.10
N VAL A 209 -1.85 2.02 26.04
CA VAL A 209 -2.61 2.30 24.82
C VAL A 209 -2.97 1.00 24.10
N GLU A 210 -2.03 0.07 23.92
CA GLU A 210 -2.28 -1.23 23.28
C GLU A 210 -3.34 -2.04 24.07
N ALA A 211 -3.31 -2.03 25.38
CA ALA A 211 -4.25 -2.78 26.22
C ALA A 211 -5.67 -2.21 26.22
N GLN A 212 -5.82 -0.87 26.12
CA GLN A 212 -7.12 -0.20 26.26
C GLN A 212 -7.74 0.23 24.93
N ASN A 213 -6.96 0.30 23.84
CA ASN A 213 -7.45 0.61 22.49
C ASN A 213 -7.66 -0.67 21.67
N VAL A 214 -8.38 -1.64 22.21
CA VAL A 214 -8.64 -2.94 21.58
C VAL A 214 -10.12 -3.12 21.31
N GLN A 215 -10.44 -3.66 20.15
CA GLN A 215 -11.81 -4.08 19.85
C GLN A 215 -12.00 -5.54 20.30
N ALA A 216 -12.69 -5.73 21.42
CA ALA A 216 -13.04 -7.05 21.93
C ALA A 216 -14.49 -7.41 21.60
N ALA A 217 -14.72 -8.65 21.18
CA ALA A 217 -16.06 -9.20 21.09
C ALA A 217 -16.52 -9.62 22.48
N ALA A 218 -17.50 -8.93 23.04
CA ALA A 218 -17.99 -9.18 24.41
C ALA A 218 -18.94 -10.39 24.53
N GLY A 219 -19.23 -11.06 23.40
CA GLY A 219 -20.10 -12.24 23.37
C GLY A 219 -21.60 -11.90 23.45
N THR A 220 -22.39 -12.88 23.85
CA THR A 220 -23.87 -12.77 23.97
C THR A 220 -24.29 -13.16 25.37
N LEU A 221 -25.22 -12.40 25.95
CA LEU A 221 -25.93 -12.78 27.16
C LEU A 221 -27.15 -13.62 26.76
N GLY A 222 -27.35 -14.79 27.38
CA GLY A 222 -28.45 -15.69 27.05
C GLY A 222 -28.03 -16.78 26.04
N ALA A 223 -26.83 -17.34 26.18
CA ALA A 223 -26.30 -18.40 25.35
C ALA A 223 -27.17 -19.67 25.38
N GLU A 224 -27.03 -20.52 24.34
CA GLU A 224 -27.69 -21.81 24.21
C GLU A 224 -27.56 -22.65 25.49
N GLY A 225 -28.72 -23.16 25.99
CA GLY A 225 -28.78 -23.93 27.24
C GLY A 225 -29.29 -23.12 28.46
N SER A 226 -29.44 -21.81 28.38
CA SER A 226 -30.17 -21.02 29.37
C SER A 226 -31.66 -21.06 29.06
N ASN A 227 -32.49 -21.21 30.09
CA ASN A 227 -33.97 -21.23 29.97
C ASN A 227 -34.56 -19.85 29.60
N ARG A 228 -33.82 -19.02 28.82
CA ARG A 228 -34.17 -17.69 28.38
C ARG A 228 -34.27 -17.65 26.86
N TYR A 229 -35.43 -17.23 26.34
CA TYR A 229 -35.73 -17.14 24.91
C TYR A 229 -35.13 -15.91 24.19
N VAL A 230 -34.36 -15.07 24.88
CA VAL A 230 -33.81 -13.84 24.32
C VAL A 230 -32.31 -13.79 24.53
N SER A 231 -31.55 -13.69 23.44
CA SER A 231 -30.11 -13.44 23.47
C SER A 231 -29.81 -11.97 23.15
N TYR A 232 -29.01 -11.32 23.97
CA TYR A 232 -28.53 -9.95 23.75
C TYR A 232 -27.07 -9.99 23.35
N LYS A 233 -26.74 -9.42 22.19
CA LYS A 233 -25.34 -9.14 21.84
C LYS A 233 -24.82 -8.01 22.70
N LEU A 234 -23.73 -8.27 23.42
CA LEU A 234 -23.03 -7.24 24.17
C LEU A 234 -22.11 -6.47 23.22
N ASN A 235 -22.43 -5.19 23.01
CA ASN A 235 -21.50 -4.28 22.33
C ASN A 235 -20.67 -3.58 23.41
N VAL A 236 -19.36 -3.88 23.42
CA VAL A 236 -18.41 -3.08 24.18
C VAL A 236 -17.91 -1.96 23.28
N GLN A 237 -17.68 -0.79 23.85
CA GLN A 237 -17.02 0.31 23.18
C GLN A 237 -15.66 -0.22 22.67
N GLY A 238 -15.47 -0.20 21.35
CA GLY A 238 -14.30 -0.73 20.70
C GLY A 238 -13.12 0.24 20.77
N ARG A 239 -12.43 0.42 19.65
CA ARG A 239 -11.32 1.37 19.57
C ARG A 239 -11.77 2.79 19.91
N LEU A 240 -10.93 3.49 20.66
CA LEU A 240 -11.10 4.90 21.00
C LEU A 240 -11.05 5.75 19.73
N LYS A 241 -11.86 6.82 19.67
CA LYS A 241 -12.07 7.61 18.47
C LYS A 241 -11.66 9.06 18.62
N THR A 242 -11.71 9.60 19.83
CA THR A 242 -11.42 11.03 20.08
C THR A 242 -10.18 11.23 20.93
N ALA A 243 -9.57 12.40 20.82
CA ALA A 243 -8.41 12.76 21.62
C ALA A 243 -8.71 12.73 23.13
N GLU A 244 -9.95 13.10 23.50
CA GLU A 244 -10.43 13.07 24.89
C GLU A 244 -10.48 11.64 25.42
N GLU A 245 -11.04 10.69 24.64
CA GLU A 245 -11.09 9.27 25.01
C GLU A 245 -9.69 8.70 25.20
N PHE A 246 -8.75 9.01 24.30
CA PHE A 246 -7.35 8.61 24.45
C PHE A 246 -6.71 9.24 25.70
N GLY A 247 -7.02 10.50 26.02
CA GLY A 247 -6.53 11.19 27.21
C GLY A 247 -6.94 10.52 28.53
N GLU A 248 -8.06 9.79 28.53
CA GLU A 248 -8.58 9.07 29.71
C GLU A 248 -7.92 7.69 29.92
N ILE A 249 -7.09 7.20 29.00
CA ILE A 249 -6.34 5.94 29.15
C ILE A 249 -5.55 5.96 30.47
N VAL A 250 -5.72 4.94 31.28
CA VAL A 250 -4.99 4.77 32.54
C VAL A 250 -3.61 4.19 32.24
N VAL A 251 -2.57 4.98 32.44
CA VAL A 251 -1.17 4.55 32.23
C VAL A 251 -0.66 3.78 33.47
N ARG A 252 -0.94 4.29 34.68
CA ARG A 252 -0.57 3.64 35.93
C ARG A 252 -1.65 3.85 36.99
N SER A 253 -1.92 2.81 37.75
CA SER A 253 -2.74 2.85 38.96
C SER A 253 -1.92 2.33 40.14
N ASP A 254 -1.79 3.13 41.15
CA ASP A 254 -1.13 2.74 42.40
C ASP A 254 -2.22 2.37 43.42
N ALA A 255 -2.26 1.08 43.78
CA ALA A 255 -3.27 0.54 44.68
C ALA A 255 -3.09 1.05 46.12
N ASP A 256 -1.86 1.36 46.54
CA ASP A 256 -1.55 1.75 47.92
C ASP A 256 -1.90 3.23 48.16
N SER A 257 -1.64 4.11 47.20
CA SER A 257 -1.93 5.54 47.31
C SER A 257 -3.27 5.96 46.67
N GLY A 258 -3.92 5.07 45.92
CA GLY A 258 -5.13 5.36 45.13
C GLY A 258 -4.88 6.33 44.00
N ARG A 259 -3.63 6.61 43.65
CA ARG A 259 -3.26 7.56 42.59
C ARG A 259 -3.41 6.93 41.22
N ILE A 260 -4.16 7.57 40.36
CA ILE A 260 -4.33 7.18 38.96
C ILE A 260 -3.62 8.20 38.08
N VAL A 261 -2.70 7.75 37.24
CA VAL A 261 -2.04 8.57 36.18
C VAL A 261 -2.67 8.24 34.85
N ARG A 262 -3.20 9.25 34.19
CA ARG A 262 -3.84 9.13 32.88
C ARG A 262 -2.90 9.64 31.78
N LEU A 263 -3.18 9.27 30.54
CA LEU A 263 -2.37 9.65 29.39
C LEU A 263 -2.27 11.19 29.26
N ARG A 264 -3.35 11.92 29.50
CA ARG A 264 -3.37 13.40 29.48
C ARG A 264 -2.43 14.06 30.50
N ASP A 265 -2.05 13.33 31.58
CA ASP A 265 -1.17 13.85 32.61
C ASP A 265 0.31 13.86 32.15
N VAL A 266 0.66 12.98 31.19
CA VAL A 266 2.03 12.76 30.70
C VAL A 266 2.21 13.03 29.20
N ALA A 267 1.11 13.28 28.48
CA ALA A 267 1.15 13.51 27.04
C ALA A 267 0.03 14.44 26.59
N THR A 268 0.21 15.07 25.42
CA THR A 268 -0.83 15.77 24.69
C THR A 268 -1.31 14.86 23.56
N VAL A 269 -2.63 14.71 23.46
CA VAL A 269 -3.25 13.87 22.42
C VAL A 269 -3.99 14.76 21.44
N GLU A 270 -3.76 14.55 20.14
CA GLU A 270 -4.44 15.27 19.07
C GLU A 270 -4.67 14.40 17.85
N LEU A 271 -5.70 14.71 17.07
CA LEU A 271 -5.88 14.12 15.76
C LEU A 271 -5.00 14.88 14.76
N GLY A 272 -4.06 14.19 14.16
CA GLY A 272 -3.09 14.79 13.22
C GLY A 272 -2.77 13.87 12.06
N SER A 273 -1.69 14.17 11.36
CA SER A 273 -1.17 13.32 10.29
C SER A 273 -0.34 12.16 10.85
N SER A 274 -0.41 10.98 10.23
CA SER A 274 0.43 9.83 10.57
C SER A 274 1.93 10.11 10.37
N SER A 275 2.26 10.97 9.40
CA SER A 275 3.64 11.41 9.13
C SER A 275 3.66 12.87 8.70
N TYR A 276 4.70 13.58 9.13
CA TYR A 276 5.02 14.96 8.68
C TYR A 276 6.32 14.99 7.87
N SER A 277 6.87 13.84 7.49
CA SER A 277 8.19 13.74 6.85
C SER A 277 8.18 14.08 5.35
N GLY A 278 7.01 14.14 4.71
CA GLY A 278 6.87 14.41 3.28
C GLY A 278 5.91 15.57 3.00
N ARG A 279 6.28 16.43 2.06
CA ARG A 279 5.41 17.48 1.52
C ARG A 279 5.42 17.38 0.01
N SER A 280 4.23 17.24 -0.59
CA SER A 280 4.08 17.24 -2.04
C SER A 280 3.50 18.58 -2.49
N THR A 281 4.12 19.16 -3.51
CA THR A 281 3.63 20.40 -4.13
C THR A 281 3.57 20.25 -5.64
N PHE A 282 2.55 20.82 -6.24
CA PHE A 282 2.42 20.89 -7.70
C PHE A 282 2.06 22.32 -8.09
N ASN A 283 2.84 22.91 -9.00
CA ASN A 283 2.73 24.32 -9.39
C ASN A 283 2.74 25.30 -8.19
N GLY A 284 3.57 25.02 -7.18
CA GLY A 284 3.71 25.87 -5.99
C GLY A 284 2.58 25.76 -4.95
N LYS A 285 1.58 24.93 -5.19
CA LYS A 285 0.48 24.65 -4.25
C LYS A 285 0.64 23.28 -3.62
N GLU A 286 0.19 23.13 -2.39
CA GLU A 286 0.14 21.83 -1.73
C GLU A 286 -0.73 20.85 -2.50
N SER A 287 -0.24 19.63 -2.66
CA SER A 287 -0.89 18.60 -3.45
C SER A 287 -0.73 17.23 -2.83
N VAL A 288 -1.65 16.35 -3.19
CA VAL A 288 -1.58 14.92 -2.88
C VAL A 288 -1.17 14.20 -4.15
N GLY A 289 -0.01 13.56 -4.13
CA GLY A 289 0.51 12.77 -5.25
C GLY A 289 0.05 11.33 -5.19
N LEU A 290 -0.39 10.78 -6.32
CA LEU A 290 -0.73 9.38 -6.52
C LEU A 290 0.03 8.86 -7.74
N SER A 291 0.85 7.82 -7.53
CA SER A 291 1.57 7.12 -8.59
C SER A 291 0.79 5.88 -9.01
N LEU A 292 0.59 5.71 -10.30
CA LEU A 292 -0.04 4.53 -10.89
C LEU A 292 1.01 3.73 -11.65
N TYR A 293 1.08 2.44 -11.38
CA TYR A 293 2.01 1.52 -12.01
C TYR A 293 1.29 0.63 -13.00
N ARG A 294 1.93 0.36 -14.13
CA ARG A 294 1.39 -0.47 -15.19
C ARG A 294 1.59 -1.95 -14.87
N SER A 295 0.61 -2.78 -15.18
CA SER A 295 0.81 -4.23 -15.22
C SER A 295 1.75 -4.58 -16.40
N PRO A 296 2.68 -5.56 -16.22
CA PRO A 296 3.65 -5.90 -17.26
C PRO A 296 3.02 -6.17 -18.63
N ASP A 297 1.91 -6.90 -18.66
CA ASP A 297 1.23 -7.35 -19.90
C ASP A 297 0.23 -6.32 -20.45
N ALA A 298 0.10 -5.14 -19.84
CA ALA A 298 -0.93 -4.18 -20.20
C ALA A 298 -0.46 -3.17 -21.24
N ASN A 299 -1.37 -2.82 -22.16
CA ASN A 299 -1.15 -1.73 -23.11
C ASN A 299 -1.23 -0.37 -22.40
N ALA A 300 -0.13 0.37 -22.37
CA ALA A 300 -0.02 1.65 -21.67
C ALA A 300 -1.04 2.69 -22.15
N LEU A 301 -1.28 2.78 -23.47
CA LEU A 301 -2.20 3.76 -24.03
C LEU A 301 -3.66 3.43 -23.69
N ALA A 302 -4.05 2.16 -23.80
CA ALA A 302 -5.39 1.73 -23.46
C ALA A 302 -5.67 1.93 -21.95
N THR A 303 -4.71 1.57 -21.09
CA THR A 303 -4.81 1.77 -19.65
C THR A 303 -4.90 3.26 -19.29
N MET A 304 -4.07 4.11 -19.91
CA MET A 304 -4.14 5.56 -19.70
C MET A 304 -5.50 6.16 -20.13
N ASN A 305 -6.09 5.65 -21.20
CA ASN A 305 -7.41 6.11 -21.64
C ASN A 305 -8.51 5.71 -20.65
N ARG A 306 -8.42 4.51 -20.04
CA ARG A 306 -9.33 4.07 -18.96
C ARG A 306 -9.18 4.96 -17.72
N ILE A 307 -7.93 5.26 -17.31
CA ILE A 307 -7.66 6.16 -16.18
C ILE A 307 -8.27 7.54 -16.43
N LYS A 308 -8.08 8.10 -17.65
CA LYS A 308 -8.66 9.41 -18.00
C LYS A 308 -10.19 9.41 -18.02
N ALA A 309 -10.81 8.30 -18.37
CA ALA A 309 -12.28 8.18 -18.37
C ALA A 309 -12.87 8.12 -16.95
N GLU A 310 -12.11 7.57 -15.99
CA GLU A 310 -12.54 7.48 -14.59
C GLU A 310 -12.32 8.79 -13.81
N LEU A 311 -11.36 9.61 -14.25
CA LEU A 311 -11.09 10.91 -13.61
C LEU A 311 -12.19 11.93 -13.95
N PRO A 312 -12.58 12.81 -13.00
CA PRO A 312 -13.60 13.83 -13.25
C PRO A 312 -13.18 14.77 -14.40
N PRO A 313 -14.15 15.29 -15.17
CA PRO A 313 -13.88 16.19 -16.27
C PRO A 313 -13.16 17.46 -15.78
N GLY A 314 -12.07 17.82 -16.43
CA GLY A 314 -11.19 18.94 -16.05
C GLY A 314 -9.89 18.51 -15.37
N SER A 315 -9.73 17.23 -15.03
CA SER A 315 -8.45 16.69 -14.54
C SER A 315 -7.45 16.51 -15.69
N SER A 316 -6.18 16.89 -15.47
CA SER A 316 -5.08 16.61 -16.39
C SER A 316 -4.14 15.57 -15.77
N ALA A 317 -4.00 14.41 -16.43
CA ALA A 317 -2.99 13.41 -16.07
C ALA A 317 -1.71 13.71 -16.89
N SER A 318 -0.60 14.00 -16.19
CA SER A 318 0.70 14.14 -16.84
C SER A 318 1.45 12.81 -16.85
N ARG A 319 2.06 12.46 -17.99
CA ARG A 319 3.00 11.36 -18.08
C ARG A 319 4.36 11.84 -17.54
N PRO A 320 5.07 11.09 -16.71
CA PRO A 320 6.46 11.42 -16.44
C PRO A 320 7.26 11.32 -17.75
N VAL A 321 8.14 12.27 -17.96
CA VAL A 321 9.05 12.36 -19.13
C VAL A 321 10.19 11.37 -18.94
#